data_a5c88265c49e71a0661d080e18ab84e5
#
_entry.id   a5c88265c49e71a0661d080e18ab84e5
#
_cell.length_a   1.000
_cell.length_b   1.000
_cell.length_c   1.000
_cell.angle_alpha   90.00
_cell.angle_beta   90.00
_cell.angle_gamma   90.00
#
_symmetry.space_group_name_H-M   'P 1'
#
loop_
_entity.id
_entity.type
_entity.pdbx_description
1 polymer ?
#
loop_
_entity_poly.entity_id
_entity_poly.type
_entity_poly.pdbx_seq_one_letter_code
_entity_poly.pdbx_strand_id
1 'polypeptide(L)'
;MNFKKHDSFSEQLFNDVCVLEVDREFTFSSRVHPICLADSPPGATEKGFVAGWGVSRPNDGSFVEYFREAELEVSDGSSCTSTFESNVDLNIQLCVEDPSGKKAACGGDSGAPLVVLDNGVPKLAGLMSWGLGCSHVDKPSVYTNIAAYRSWLENAIQLMRFAIDESASV
;
A
#
# COMPACT_ATOMS: atom_id res chain seq x y z
N MET A 1 2.21 -21.47 0.65
CA MET A 1 2.36 -20.00 0.51
C MET A 1 3.78 -19.63 0.86
N ASN A 2 4.49 -18.97 -0.03
CA ASN A 2 5.85 -18.49 0.15
C ASN A 2 5.83 -16.95 0.26
N PHE A 3 6.79 -16.33 0.93
CA PHE A 3 6.85 -14.88 1.04
C PHE A 3 8.28 -14.37 1.19
N LYS A 4 8.52 -13.16 0.70
CA LYS A 4 9.77 -12.43 0.87
C LYS A 4 9.45 -11.04 1.43
N LYS A 5 9.82 -10.81 2.69
CA LYS A 5 9.79 -9.50 3.34
C LYS A 5 11.07 -8.74 2.96
N HIS A 6 10.99 -7.42 2.89
CA HIS A 6 12.18 -6.58 2.67
C HIS A 6 13.22 -6.80 3.77
N ASP A 7 14.49 -6.99 3.39
CA ASP A 7 15.54 -7.39 4.32
C ASP A 7 15.85 -6.30 5.37
N SER A 8 15.60 -5.03 5.01
CA SER A 8 15.77 -3.87 5.89
C SER A 8 14.45 -3.37 6.51
N PHE A 9 13.41 -4.22 6.57
CA PHE A 9 12.19 -3.84 7.29
C PHE A 9 12.52 -3.54 8.76
N SER A 10 12.01 -2.43 9.27
CA SER A 10 12.25 -1.99 10.65
C SER A 10 10.96 -1.90 11.46
N GLU A 11 11.08 -1.93 12.79
CA GLU A 11 9.95 -1.74 13.70
C GLU A 11 9.35 -0.32 13.63
N GLN A 12 10.10 0.64 13.08
CA GLN A 12 9.61 1.98 12.76
C GLN A 12 8.82 2.02 11.44
N LEU A 13 8.52 0.86 10.86
CA LEU A 13 7.76 0.68 9.62
C LEU A 13 8.41 1.34 8.39
N PHE A 14 9.74 1.46 8.37
CA PHE A 14 10.49 1.71 7.15
C PHE A 14 10.66 0.40 6.36
N ASN A 15 10.66 0.51 5.04
CA ASN A 15 10.74 -0.62 4.12
C ASN A 15 9.61 -1.66 4.36
N ASP A 16 8.41 -1.17 4.66
CA ASP A 16 7.25 -2.00 4.93
C ASP A 16 6.64 -2.52 3.63
N VAL A 17 7.27 -3.54 3.07
CA VAL A 17 6.87 -4.20 1.83
C VAL A 17 7.23 -5.67 1.85
N CYS A 18 6.34 -6.50 1.30
CA CYS A 18 6.49 -7.94 1.21
C CYS A 18 5.88 -8.47 -0.11
N VAL A 19 6.52 -9.45 -0.71
CA VAL A 19 5.96 -10.21 -1.83
C VAL A 19 5.44 -11.54 -1.29
N LEU A 20 4.21 -11.88 -1.66
CA LEU A 20 3.58 -13.15 -1.33
C LEU A 20 3.38 -13.94 -2.61
N GLU A 21 3.71 -15.23 -2.56
CA GLU A 21 3.41 -16.18 -3.61
C GLU A 21 2.26 -17.07 -3.16
N VAL A 22 1.22 -17.08 -3.95
CA VAL A 22 0.04 -17.90 -3.67
C VAL A 22 0.28 -19.36 -4.12
N ASP A 23 -0.33 -20.31 -3.44
CA ASP A 23 -0.20 -21.74 -3.72
C ASP A 23 -1.04 -22.22 -4.92
N ARG A 24 -1.91 -21.35 -5.44
CA ARG A 24 -2.74 -21.60 -6.62
C ARG A 24 -2.75 -20.41 -7.53
N GLU A 25 -2.68 -20.65 -8.82
CA GLU A 25 -2.77 -19.60 -9.84
C GLU A 25 -4.15 -18.92 -9.81
N PHE A 26 -4.15 -17.62 -10.02
CA PHE A 26 -5.40 -16.90 -10.26
C PHE A 26 -5.94 -17.20 -11.66
N THR A 27 -7.22 -17.53 -11.74
CA THR A 27 -7.92 -17.56 -13.03
C THR A 27 -8.38 -16.15 -13.37
N PHE A 28 -7.73 -15.55 -14.36
CA PHE A 28 -8.10 -14.18 -14.79
C PHE A 28 -9.46 -14.16 -15.48
N SER A 29 -10.20 -13.09 -15.24
CA SER A 29 -11.56 -12.91 -15.73
C SER A 29 -11.89 -11.41 -15.78
N SER A 30 -13.12 -11.04 -16.13
CA SER A 30 -13.59 -9.65 -16.05
C SER A 30 -13.59 -9.05 -14.64
N ARG A 31 -13.38 -9.87 -13.61
CA ARG A 31 -13.36 -9.45 -12.18
C ARG A 31 -12.04 -9.71 -11.49
N VAL A 32 -11.12 -10.42 -12.11
CA VAL A 32 -9.81 -10.78 -11.54
C VAL A 32 -8.74 -10.46 -12.56
N HIS A 33 -7.97 -9.41 -12.32
CA HIS A 33 -6.91 -8.93 -13.21
C HIS A 33 -5.65 -8.58 -12.43
N PRO A 34 -4.47 -8.72 -13.05
CA PRO A 34 -3.27 -8.10 -12.53
C PRO A 34 -3.38 -6.57 -12.62
N ILE A 35 -2.67 -5.88 -11.74
CA ILE A 35 -2.51 -4.42 -11.79
C ILE A 35 -1.05 -4.07 -12.08
N CYS A 36 -0.82 -3.03 -12.89
CA CYS A 36 0.52 -2.51 -13.12
C CYS A 36 1.02 -1.77 -11.87
N LEU A 37 2.32 -1.87 -11.62
CA LEU A 37 2.98 -1.07 -10.58
C LEU A 37 3.28 0.33 -11.14
N ALA A 38 3.18 1.35 -10.31
CA ALA A 38 3.57 2.71 -10.67
C ALA A 38 5.07 2.79 -10.97
N ASP A 39 5.44 3.51 -12.02
CA ASP A 39 6.82 3.69 -12.45
C ASP A 39 7.52 4.86 -11.76
N SER A 40 6.73 5.81 -11.26
CA SER A 40 7.15 6.99 -10.51
C SER A 40 6.18 7.23 -9.35
N PRO A 41 6.60 7.94 -8.30
CA PRO A 41 5.68 8.38 -7.26
C PRO A 41 4.56 9.25 -7.86
N PRO A 42 3.32 9.13 -7.39
CA PRO A 42 2.25 10.04 -7.79
C PRO A 42 2.59 11.48 -7.36
N GLY A 43 2.12 12.43 -8.15
CA GLY A 43 2.31 13.86 -7.86
C GLY A 43 1.50 14.32 -6.66
N ALA A 44 1.92 15.44 -6.05
CA ALA A 44 1.11 16.13 -5.05
C ALA A 44 -0.26 16.50 -5.65
N THR A 45 -1.32 16.36 -4.86
CA THR A 45 -2.73 16.53 -5.22
C THR A 45 -3.31 15.46 -6.18
N GLU A 46 -2.53 14.45 -6.52
CA GLU A 46 -3.04 13.33 -7.30
C GLU A 46 -3.98 12.48 -6.45
N LYS A 47 -5.13 12.15 -7.03
CA LYS A 47 -6.14 11.34 -6.37
C LYS A 47 -5.84 9.87 -6.52
N GLY A 48 -6.00 9.14 -5.41
CA GLY A 48 -5.88 7.71 -5.35
C GLY A 48 -7.07 7.08 -4.65
N PHE A 49 -7.34 5.82 -4.97
CA PHE A 49 -8.37 5.02 -4.33
C PHE A 49 -7.73 4.00 -3.42
N VAL A 50 -8.14 3.99 -2.16
CA VAL A 50 -7.80 2.96 -1.20
C VAL A 50 -9.05 2.12 -0.93
N ALA A 51 -8.87 0.81 -0.79
CA ALA A 51 -9.99 -0.09 -0.57
C ALA A 51 -9.62 -1.24 0.36
N GLY A 52 -10.56 -1.64 1.24
CA GLY A 52 -10.30 -2.67 2.23
C GLY A 52 -11.54 -3.09 3.02
N TRP A 53 -11.30 -3.94 4.00
CA TRP A 53 -12.31 -4.43 4.96
C TRP A 53 -12.03 -3.96 6.38
N GLY A 54 -11.19 -2.95 6.54
CA GLY A 54 -10.86 -2.37 7.83
C GLY A 54 -12.10 -1.84 8.57
N VAL A 55 -11.94 -1.51 9.84
CA VAL A 55 -13.03 -0.97 10.64
C VAL A 55 -13.51 0.36 10.06
N SER A 56 -14.80 0.61 10.11
CA SER A 56 -15.41 1.82 9.51
C SER A 56 -15.56 2.99 10.48
N ARG A 57 -15.31 2.77 11.75
CA ARG A 57 -15.42 3.77 12.82
C ARG A 57 -14.33 3.57 13.87
N PRO A 58 -13.86 4.64 14.51
CA PRO A 58 -12.97 4.54 15.65
C PRO A 58 -13.60 3.66 16.74
N ASN A 59 -12.80 2.79 17.34
CA ASN A 59 -13.20 1.93 18.48
C ASN A 59 -14.33 0.94 18.21
N ASP A 60 -14.75 0.73 16.97
CA ASP A 60 -15.80 -0.24 16.63
C ASP A 60 -15.31 -1.70 16.81
N GLY A 61 -14.01 -1.96 16.65
CA GLY A 61 -13.41 -3.28 16.84
C GLY A 61 -13.88 -4.34 15.83
N SER A 62 -14.88 -4.04 15.01
CA SER A 62 -15.48 -4.95 14.04
C SER A 62 -15.07 -4.60 12.62
N PHE A 63 -14.52 -5.56 11.90
CA PHE A 63 -14.29 -5.44 10.45
C PHE A 63 -15.63 -5.31 9.73
N VAL A 64 -15.59 -4.58 8.59
CA VAL A 64 -16.80 -4.45 7.77
C VAL A 64 -17.01 -5.69 6.92
N GLU A 65 -18.27 -6.10 6.79
CA GLU A 65 -18.65 -7.24 5.94
C GLU A 65 -18.50 -6.91 4.46
N TYR A 66 -18.82 -5.67 4.08
CA TYR A 66 -18.78 -5.21 2.70
C TYR A 66 -17.51 -4.42 2.43
N PHE A 67 -16.83 -4.78 1.33
CA PHE A 67 -15.67 -4.06 0.82
C PHE A 67 -15.99 -2.57 0.65
N ARG A 68 -15.12 -1.71 1.13
CA ARG A 68 -15.27 -0.25 1.09
C ARG A 68 -14.11 0.37 0.36
N GLU A 69 -14.38 1.49 -0.28
CA GLU A 69 -13.35 2.31 -0.91
C GLU A 69 -13.46 3.77 -0.46
N ALA A 70 -12.33 4.47 -0.54
CA ALA A 70 -12.24 5.90 -0.30
C ALA A 70 -11.31 6.53 -1.34
N GLU A 71 -11.74 7.64 -1.94
CA GLU A 71 -10.86 8.51 -2.70
C GLU A 71 -10.11 9.40 -1.71
N LEU A 72 -8.79 9.37 -1.77
CA LEU A 72 -7.85 10.15 -0.97
C LEU A 72 -6.92 10.92 -1.91
N GLU A 73 -6.11 11.80 -1.37
CA GLU A 73 -5.18 12.63 -2.12
C GLU A 73 -3.75 12.43 -1.63
N VAL A 74 -2.82 12.32 -2.55
CA VAL A 74 -1.39 12.29 -2.22
C VAL A 74 -0.94 13.71 -1.94
N SER A 75 -0.33 13.95 -0.78
CA SER A 75 0.18 15.28 -0.43
C SER A 75 1.67 15.43 -0.80
N ASP A 76 2.17 16.65 -0.72
CA ASP A 76 3.59 16.96 -0.90
C ASP A 76 4.48 16.45 0.25
N GLY A 77 3.88 15.84 1.26
CA GLY A 77 4.55 15.31 2.44
C GLY A 77 4.68 16.28 3.61
N SER A 78 4.33 17.55 3.43
CA SER A 78 4.44 18.56 4.50
C SER A 78 3.55 18.26 5.69
N SER A 79 2.34 17.74 5.45
CA SER A 79 1.42 17.31 6.51
C SER A 79 1.94 16.11 7.30
N CYS A 80 2.58 15.13 6.63
CA CYS A 80 3.21 14.02 7.33
C CYS A 80 4.43 14.45 8.13
N THR A 81 5.32 15.26 7.56
CA THR A 81 6.51 15.72 8.28
C THR A 81 6.15 16.61 9.47
N SER A 82 5.10 17.43 9.37
CA SER A 82 4.61 18.21 10.50
C SER A 82 3.91 17.37 11.58
N THR A 83 3.26 16.28 11.20
CA THR A 83 2.52 15.41 12.13
C THR A 83 3.42 14.37 12.79
N PHE A 84 4.36 13.80 12.03
CA PHE A 84 5.14 12.62 12.42
C PHE A 84 6.65 12.91 12.57
N GLU A 85 7.08 14.12 12.28
CA GLU A 85 8.47 14.58 12.38
C GLU A 85 9.46 13.68 11.59
N SER A 86 10.52 13.20 12.24
CA SER A 86 11.56 12.36 11.62
C SER A 86 11.15 10.90 11.38
N ASN A 87 9.91 10.53 11.69
CA ASN A 87 9.43 9.17 11.51
C ASN A 87 8.91 8.87 10.08
N VAL A 88 9.05 9.83 9.16
CA VAL A 88 8.66 9.68 7.75
C VAL A 88 9.86 9.94 6.84
N ASP A 89 10.07 9.04 5.86
CA ASP A 89 11.02 9.21 4.77
C ASP A 89 10.28 9.28 3.43
N LEU A 90 10.13 10.48 2.90
CA LEU A 90 9.40 10.73 1.65
C LEU A 90 10.09 10.16 0.40
N ASN A 91 11.34 9.66 0.49
CA ASN A 91 11.96 8.95 -0.61
C ASN A 91 11.35 7.55 -0.82
N ILE A 92 10.87 6.93 0.25
CA ILE A 92 10.36 5.56 0.25
C ILE A 92 8.90 5.44 0.72
N GLN A 93 8.30 6.55 1.14
CA GLN A 93 6.93 6.61 1.66
C GLN A 93 6.14 7.72 0.97
N LEU A 94 4.83 7.54 0.88
CA LEU A 94 3.88 8.54 0.41
C LEU A 94 3.05 9.04 1.59
N CYS A 95 2.77 10.32 1.58
CA CYS A 95 1.83 10.95 2.48
C CYS A 95 0.46 11.05 1.81
N VAL A 96 -0.57 10.50 2.43
CA VAL A 96 -1.91 10.41 1.84
C VAL A 96 -2.94 10.91 2.84
N GLU A 97 -3.84 11.77 2.38
CA GLU A 97 -4.83 12.42 3.24
C GLU A 97 -6.16 12.66 2.52
N ASP A 98 -7.18 12.97 3.27
CA ASP A 98 -8.43 13.51 2.74
C ASP A 98 -8.51 15.00 3.07
N PRO A 99 -8.40 15.92 2.09
CA PRO A 99 -8.50 17.35 2.34
C PRO A 99 -9.81 17.78 3.00
N SER A 100 -10.86 16.97 2.89
CA SER A 100 -12.14 17.22 3.57
C SER A 100 -12.14 16.79 5.04
N GLY A 101 -11.12 16.05 5.50
CA GLY A 101 -11.00 15.53 6.86
C GLY A 101 -12.11 14.57 7.27
N LYS A 102 -12.66 13.79 6.33
CA LYS A 102 -13.80 12.89 6.59
C LYS A 102 -13.50 11.42 6.33
N LYS A 103 -12.41 11.13 5.62
CA LYS A 103 -12.03 9.78 5.21
C LYS A 103 -10.60 9.49 5.62
N ALA A 104 -10.32 8.26 6.01
CA ALA A 104 -8.98 7.75 6.25
C ALA A 104 -9.00 6.24 6.14
N ALA A 105 -7.85 5.64 5.87
CA ALA A 105 -7.62 4.22 6.10
C ALA A 105 -7.68 3.95 7.61
N CYS A 106 -8.11 2.77 7.99
CA CYS A 106 -8.42 2.42 9.36
C CYS A 106 -7.73 1.13 9.82
N GLY A 107 -7.92 0.75 11.06
CA GLY A 107 -7.42 -0.53 11.56
C GLY A 107 -7.92 -1.70 10.71
N GLY A 108 -6.98 -2.55 10.23
CA GLY A 108 -7.28 -3.65 9.33
C GLY A 108 -7.12 -3.34 7.83
N ASP A 109 -6.84 -2.07 7.47
CA ASP A 109 -6.50 -1.69 6.09
C ASP A 109 -4.97 -1.72 5.83
N SER A 110 -4.16 -2.16 6.78
CA SER A 110 -2.71 -2.34 6.58
C SER A 110 -2.43 -3.25 5.38
N GLY A 111 -1.59 -2.81 4.46
CA GLY A 111 -1.35 -3.48 3.18
C GLY A 111 -2.39 -3.20 2.09
N ALA A 112 -3.44 -2.44 2.38
CA ALA A 112 -4.43 -2.03 1.38
C ALA A 112 -3.78 -1.21 0.25
N PRO A 113 -4.19 -1.42 -1.01
CA PRO A 113 -3.60 -0.73 -2.15
C PRO A 113 -4.07 0.73 -2.21
N LEU A 114 -3.14 1.62 -2.56
CA LEU A 114 -3.43 2.93 -3.11
C LEU A 114 -3.32 2.82 -4.63
N VAL A 115 -4.43 2.93 -5.31
CA VAL A 115 -4.50 2.86 -6.78
C VAL A 115 -4.69 4.26 -7.34
N VAL A 116 -3.81 4.66 -8.26
CA VAL A 116 -3.91 5.92 -9.02
C VAL A 116 -4.25 5.64 -10.48
N LEU A 117 -4.75 6.64 -11.20
CA LEU A 117 -5.05 6.54 -12.62
C LEU A 117 -3.99 7.31 -13.43
N ASP A 118 -3.01 6.61 -13.96
CA ASP A 118 -2.03 7.20 -14.88
C ASP A 118 -2.57 7.13 -16.32
N ASN A 119 -2.93 8.28 -16.86
CA ASN A 119 -3.59 8.38 -18.16
C ASN A 119 -4.82 7.47 -18.32
N GLY A 120 -5.59 7.32 -17.24
CA GLY A 120 -6.77 6.45 -17.21
C GLY A 120 -6.47 4.96 -16.99
N VAL A 121 -5.21 4.57 -16.84
CA VAL A 121 -4.78 3.19 -16.53
C VAL A 121 -4.55 3.06 -15.03
N PRO A 122 -5.22 2.12 -14.33
CA PRO A 122 -4.99 1.91 -12.91
C PRO A 122 -3.60 1.36 -12.64
N LYS A 123 -2.89 1.97 -11.70
CA LYS A 123 -1.57 1.53 -11.23
C LYS A 123 -1.55 1.46 -9.70
N LEU A 124 -0.89 0.45 -9.17
CA LEU A 124 -0.59 0.36 -7.76
C LEU A 124 0.55 1.32 -7.42
N ALA A 125 0.25 2.38 -6.68
CA ALA A 125 1.20 3.42 -6.32
C ALA A 125 1.71 3.29 -4.88
N GLY A 126 0.87 2.80 -3.97
CA GLY A 126 1.23 2.67 -2.56
C GLY A 126 0.56 1.49 -1.87
N LEU A 127 1.09 1.14 -0.70
CA LEU A 127 0.48 0.20 0.23
C LEU A 127 0.31 0.90 1.58
N MET A 128 -0.89 0.85 2.15
CA MET A 128 -1.15 1.40 3.48
C MET A 128 -0.19 0.75 4.49
N SER A 129 0.60 1.56 5.16
CA SER A 129 1.55 1.10 6.17
C SER A 129 1.10 1.49 7.57
N TRP A 130 1.01 2.79 7.87
CA TRP A 130 0.66 3.26 9.20
C TRP A 130 0.06 4.67 9.20
N GLY A 131 -0.47 5.08 10.35
CA GLY A 131 -1.06 6.39 10.58
C GLY A 131 -1.77 6.43 11.93
N LEU A 132 -2.43 7.54 12.22
CA LEU A 132 -3.20 7.70 13.46
C LEU A 132 -4.57 7.02 13.42
N GLY A 133 -4.88 6.37 12.31
CA GLY A 133 -6.12 5.62 12.11
C GLY A 133 -7.36 6.53 11.92
N CYS A 134 -8.51 5.89 11.76
CA CYS A 134 -9.77 6.56 11.43
C CYS A 134 -10.37 7.44 12.55
N SER A 135 -9.77 7.47 13.73
CA SER A 135 -10.11 8.43 14.77
C SER A 135 -9.55 9.84 14.52
N HIS A 136 -8.66 9.95 13.56
CA HIS A 136 -7.96 11.18 13.21
C HIS A 136 -8.02 11.39 11.69
N VAL A 137 -9.24 11.44 11.15
CA VAL A 137 -9.49 11.59 9.70
C VAL A 137 -8.95 12.91 9.13
N ASP A 138 -8.68 13.89 9.99
CA ASP A 138 -8.03 15.16 9.67
C ASP A 138 -6.50 15.07 9.62
N LYS A 139 -5.93 13.89 9.85
CA LYS A 139 -4.50 13.63 9.83
C LYS A 139 -4.11 12.72 8.68
N PRO A 140 -2.90 12.90 8.13
CA PRO A 140 -2.42 12.07 7.04
C PRO A 140 -2.14 10.63 7.50
N SER A 141 -2.10 9.74 6.53
CA SER A 141 -1.62 8.37 6.66
C SER A 141 -0.39 8.16 5.78
N VAL A 142 0.47 7.23 6.18
CA VAL A 142 1.73 6.93 5.50
C VAL A 142 1.60 5.61 4.75
N TYR A 143 1.96 5.64 3.47
CA TYR A 143 1.93 4.50 2.57
C TYR A 143 3.33 4.19 2.08
N THR A 144 3.65 2.92 1.90
CA THR A 144 4.88 2.50 1.22
C THR A 144 4.81 2.93 -0.24
N ASN A 145 5.82 3.64 -0.75
CA ASN A 145 5.90 4.10 -2.14
C ASN A 145 6.35 2.97 -3.05
N ILE A 146 5.46 2.38 -3.84
CA ILE A 146 5.76 1.23 -4.71
C ILE A 146 6.83 1.56 -5.74
N ALA A 147 6.86 2.77 -6.29
CA ALA A 147 7.86 3.17 -7.27
C ALA A 147 9.30 3.09 -6.71
N ALA A 148 9.48 3.39 -5.42
CA ALA A 148 10.78 3.29 -4.76
C ALA A 148 11.28 1.84 -4.61
N TYR A 149 10.37 0.87 -4.63
CA TYR A 149 10.68 -0.55 -4.43
C TYR A 149 10.66 -1.40 -5.71
N ARG A 150 10.48 -0.79 -6.89
CA ARG A 150 10.39 -1.54 -8.16
C ARG A 150 11.52 -2.55 -8.35
N SER A 151 12.76 -2.11 -8.24
CA SER A 151 13.93 -2.99 -8.42
C SER A 151 13.99 -4.10 -7.36
N TRP A 152 13.62 -3.78 -6.12
CA TRP A 152 13.56 -4.79 -5.06
C TRP A 152 12.45 -5.82 -5.34
N LEU A 153 11.27 -5.36 -5.76
CA LEU A 153 10.13 -6.24 -6.10
C LEU A 153 10.48 -7.19 -7.24
N GLU A 154 11.10 -6.69 -8.32
CA GLU A 154 11.55 -7.49 -9.45
C GLU A 154 12.56 -8.56 -9.02
N ASN A 155 13.56 -8.18 -8.23
CA ASN A 155 14.54 -9.11 -7.69
C ASN A 155 13.92 -10.15 -6.75
N ALA A 156 13.01 -9.74 -5.86
CA ALA A 156 12.33 -10.63 -4.92
C ALA A 156 11.51 -11.69 -5.67
N ILE A 157 10.76 -11.29 -6.70
CA ILE A 157 9.98 -12.19 -7.54
C ILE A 157 10.89 -13.20 -8.26
N GLN A 158 12.01 -12.74 -8.81
CA GLN A 158 12.97 -13.64 -9.49
C GLN A 158 13.56 -14.67 -8.52
N LEU A 159 14.01 -14.23 -7.35
CA LEU A 159 14.58 -15.12 -6.33
C LEU A 159 13.57 -16.18 -5.87
N MET A 160 12.31 -15.81 -5.69
CA MET A 160 11.26 -16.74 -5.30
C MET A 160 11.01 -17.79 -6.38
N ARG A 161 11.03 -17.41 -7.67
CA ARG A 161 10.89 -18.35 -8.80
C ARG A 161 12.05 -19.34 -8.89
N PHE A 162 13.29 -18.90 -8.75
CA PHE A 162 14.47 -19.79 -8.78
C PHE A 162 14.43 -20.84 -7.66
N ALA A 163 14.02 -20.44 -6.45
CA ALA A 163 13.93 -21.36 -5.32
C ALA A 163 12.92 -22.51 -5.54
N ILE A 164 11.89 -22.28 -6.38
CA ILE A 164 10.90 -23.31 -6.71
C ILE A 164 11.48 -24.29 -7.74
N ASP A 165 12.15 -23.78 -8.78
CA ASP A 165 12.73 -24.62 -9.82
C ASP A 165 13.78 -25.60 -9.25
N GLU A 166 14.58 -25.15 -8.28
CA GLU A 166 15.51 -26.03 -7.57
C GLU A 166 14.81 -27.10 -6.72
N SER A 167 13.70 -26.75 -6.07
CA SER A 167 12.93 -27.69 -5.23
C SER A 167 12.12 -28.70 -6.05
N ALA A 168 11.78 -28.39 -7.30
CA ALA A 168 11.07 -29.28 -8.22
C ALA A 168 12.00 -30.24 -8.98
N SER A 169 13.33 -30.06 -8.87
CA SER A 169 14.35 -30.84 -9.57
C SER A 169 14.95 -31.96 -8.71
N VAL A 170 14.46 -32.16 -7.50
CA VAL A 170 14.82 -33.23 -6.55
C VAL A 170 13.67 -34.19 -6.38
#